data_439e700d30856e60fb2e6fd619f0f0f7
#
_entry.id   439e700d30856e60fb2e6fd619f0f0f7
#
_cell.length_a   1.000
_cell.length_b   1.000
_cell.length_c   1.000
_cell.angle_alpha   90.00
_cell.angle_beta   90.00
_cell.angle_gamma   90.00
#
_symmetry.space_group_name_H-M   'P 1'
#
loop_
_entity.id
_entity.type
_entity.pdbx_description
1 polymer ?
#
loop_
_entity_poly.entity_id
_entity_poly.type
_entity_poly.pdbx_seq_one_letter_code
_entity_poly.pdbx_strand_id
1 'polypeptide(L)'
;MFHLKINLTKRQTILAASFSLVAAIYTTPSFAVTDPVVLTFSTVGDSRQDPQTLDVSNVEYASMKNNGSKCPITSGTGLTNNPGLSGQDCKWLQNSKAWSRIMRTIQSQKPNLLFFNGDMIMGYGKAGVPVTRTSTGASEAVLNTPAISDVVTSDLMQIYQQYAFWRGTVANLMETGTYVVPVPGNHEVQCKRCSKKAQIENENAWRDNMGDLILDTTRFTTLLGTSPQNWSLTNIPTLASDGLTTDQTQLSYSFDVGASHFVVINTDPVGNDTHAPTNWLSADLTAAESHGAKRIYVFGHKPAFFYNYTGSAPSAASSLELTNSSLANAFWNVITKHKATYFAGHEHIYNVNSYHSTDGLNNSAYQVVVGAGGSPFEDANKTGQATTDRMYSWATVKVFQSGKVQMDTWGFDDTMNNPVVKLESIQLP
;
A
#
# COMPACT_ATOMS: atom_id res chain seq x y z
N MET A 1 10.16 92.22 32.67
CA MET A 1 11.27 92.74 33.55
C MET A 1 12.47 91.80 33.27
N PHE A 2 13.54 92.51 33.04
CA PHE A 2 14.95 92.09 32.77
C PHE A 2 15.31 91.60 31.39
N HIS A 3 15.90 92.55 30.73
CA HIS A 3 16.84 92.43 29.60
C HIS A 3 18.15 91.78 30.04
N LEU A 4 18.76 91.00 29.14
CA LEU A 4 20.19 91.16 28.99
C LEU A 4 20.61 90.93 27.53
N LYS A 5 21.21 91.97 26.98
CA LYS A 5 22.01 91.95 25.74
C LYS A 5 23.40 91.34 26.05
N ILE A 6 24.09 90.75 25.05
CA ILE A 6 25.46 90.99 24.77
C ILE A 6 25.88 90.23 23.46
N ASN A 7 26.10 90.98 22.48
CA ASN A 7 27.23 91.21 21.57
C ASN A 7 27.89 90.09 20.82
N LEU A 8 27.89 90.37 19.51
CA LEU A 8 28.68 89.80 18.45
C LEU A 8 30.23 89.85 18.65
N THR A 9 30.95 88.81 18.17
CA THR A 9 32.11 89.01 17.28
C THR A 9 32.50 87.71 16.58
N LYS A 10 32.43 87.77 15.29
CA LYS A 10 33.27 87.22 14.18
C LYS A 10 34.28 86.13 14.49
N ARG A 11 34.10 84.95 13.80
CA ARG A 11 35.05 84.57 12.68
C ARG A 11 34.44 83.34 11.93
N GLN A 12 34.46 83.49 10.61
CA GLN A 12 34.14 82.45 9.62
C GLN A 12 35.20 81.34 9.64
N THR A 13 34.77 80.14 9.68
CA THR A 13 35.52 79.00 9.07
C THR A 13 34.48 78.04 8.50
N ILE A 14 34.51 77.94 7.18
CA ILE A 14 33.70 77.01 6.40
C ILE A 14 34.29 75.63 6.64
N LEU A 15 33.54 74.73 7.29
CA LEU A 15 33.82 73.30 7.26
C LEU A 15 32.64 72.62 6.51
N ALA A 16 32.98 72.16 5.31
CA ALA A 16 32.07 71.29 4.55
C ALA A 16 31.96 69.96 5.27
N ALA A 17 30.85 69.71 5.92
CA ALA A 17 30.51 68.39 6.47
C ALA A 17 29.82 67.57 5.38
N SER A 18 30.56 66.61 4.81
CA SER A 18 29.99 65.58 3.93
C SER A 18 29.07 64.68 4.74
N PHE A 19 27.78 64.81 4.52
CA PHE A 19 26.80 63.86 5.04
C PHE A 19 26.86 62.60 4.17
N SER A 20 27.59 61.58 4.63
CA SER A 20 27.46 60.23 4.10
C SER A 20 26.14 59.65 4.55
N LEU A 21 25.18 59.58 3.64
CA LEU A 21 23.91 58.87 3.84
C LEU A 21 24.19 57.38 3.83
N VAL A 22 24.39 56.76 4.98
CA VAL A 22 24.42 55.30 5.12
C VAL A 22 23.00 54.83 4.95
N ALA A 23 22.62 54.38 3.74
CA ALA A 23 21.39 53.66 3.53
C ALA A 23 21.54 52.27 4.21
N ALA A 24 21.00 52.17 5.42
CA ALA A 24 20.77 50.88 6.06
C ALA A 24 19.82 50.08 5.22
N ILE A 25 20.31 49.15 4.40
CA ILE A 25 19.52 48.17 3.71
C ILE A 25 18.98 47.24 4.80
N TYR A 26 17.75 47.48 5.24
CA TYR A 26 17.02 46.53 6.04
C TYR A 26 16.68 45.34 5.10
N THR A 27 17.53 44.33 5.09
CA THR A 27 17.15 43.04 4.57
C THR A 27 16.07 42.47 5.51
N THR A 28 14.81 42.62 5.14
CA THR A 28 13.75 41.86 5.80
C THR A 28 14.12 40.40 5.68
N PRO A 29 14.19 39.64 6.79
CA PRO A 29 14.40 38.22 6.68
C PRO A 29 13.27 37.67 5.83
N SER A 30 13.60 37.13 4.67
CA SER A 30 12.66 36.35 3.87
C SER A 30 12.34 35.12 4.70
N PHE A 31 11.23 35.14 5.42
CA PHE A 31 10.69 33.93 5.99
C PHE A 31 10.38 33.01 4.80
N ALA A 32 11.14 31.96 4.67
CA ALA A 32 10.80 30.90 3.72
C ALA A 32 9.36 30.47 4.05
N VAL A 33 8.45 30.75 3.15
CA VAL A 33 7.07 30.28 3.29
C VAL A 33 7.16 28.75 3.30
N THR A 34 6.96 28.17 4.46
CA THR A 34 6.94 26.72 4.59
C THR A 34 5.72 26.21 3.83
N ASP A 35 5.94 25.25 2.92
CA ASP A 35 4.87 24.58 2.21
C ASP A 35 4.34 23.44 3.11
N PRO A 36 3.20 23.62 3.81
CA PRO A 36 2.75 22.66 4.78
C PRO A 36 2.24 21.38 4.11
N VAL A 37 2.48 20.25 4.77
CA VAL A 37 1.87 18.97 4.39
C VAL A 37 0.41 18.98 4.83
N VAL A 38 -0.49 18.76 3.90
CA VAL A 38 -1.96 18.76 4.14
C VAL A 38 -2.53 17.36 4.24
N LEU A 39 -1.84 16.36 3.70
CA LEU A 39 -2.23 14.97 3.79
C LEU A 39 -0.98 14.08 3.68
N THR A 40 -0.95 13.02 4.48
CA THR A 40 0.08 11.99 4.40
C THR A 40 -0.58 10.62 4.36
N PHE A 41 -0.18 9.77 3.44
CA PHE A 41 -0.59 8.38 3.45
C PHE A 41 0.60 7.45 3.26
N SER A 42 0.52 6.26 3.83
CA SER A 42 1.48 5.18 3.59
C SER A 42 0.81 4.07 2.79
N THR A 43 1.62 3.28 2.09
CA THR A 43 1.14 2.14 1.31
C THR A 43 2.15 1.00 1.37
N VAL A 44 1.64 -0.22 1.51
CA VAL A 44 2.37 -1.47 1.59
C VAL A 44 1.40 -2.61 1.30
N GLY A 45 1.87 -3.75 0.82
CA GLY A 45 1.09 -4.96 0.61
C GLY A 45 1.84 -6.22 1.04
N ASP A 46 1.17 -7.36 0.93
CA ASP A 46 1.79 -8.68 0.96
C ASP A 46 2.46 -9.02 2.30
N SER A 47 1.72 -8.90 3.40
CA SER A 47 2.19 -9.39 4.69
C SER A 47 1.92 -10.89 4.90
N ARG A 48 0.93 -11.46 4.23
CA ARG A 48 0.51 -12.87 4.26
C ARG A 48 0.46 -13.45 5.66
N GLN A 49 -0.22 -12.79 6.58
CA GLN A 49 -0.27 -13.22 7.96
C GLN A 49 -0.99 -14.56 8.10
N ASP A 50 -0.28 -15.53 8.63
CA ASP A 50 -0.81 -16.85 8.99
C ASP A 50 -0.24 -17.25 10.37
N PRO A 51 -1.06 -17.25 11.41
CA PRO A 51 -0.61 -17.64 12.75
C PRO A 51 -0.38 -19.14 12.91
N GLN A 52 -0.78 -19.96 11.97
CA GLN A 52 -0.81 -21.42 12.12
C GLN A 52 0.24 -22.15 11.29
N THR A 53 0.54 -21.67 10.08
CA THR A 53 1.33 -22.43 9.11
C THR A 53 2.56 -21.65 8.65
N LEU A 54 3.72 -22.29 8.66
CA LEU A 54 4.91 -21.77 8.00
C LEU A 54 4.81 -21.95 6.48
N ASP A 55 5.13 -20.91 5.74
CA ASP A 55 5.37 -21.04 4.33
C ASP A 55 6.80 -21.53 4.09
N VAL A 56 6.95 -22.86 3.99
CA VAL A 56 8.25 -23.50 3.82
C VAL A 56 8.82 -23.39 2.41
N SER A 57 7.99 -22.97 1.44
CA SER A 57 8.43 -22.74 0.06
C SER A 57 9.05 -21.35 -0.15
N ASN A 58 9.15 -20.61 0.86
CA ASN A 58 9.49 -19.20 0.94
C ASN A 58 10.99 -18.97 0.66
N VAL A 59 11.29 -18.10 -0.28
CA VAL A 59 12.67 -17.70 -0.66
C VAL A 59 13.39 -17.06 0.52
N GLU A 60 12.68 -16.30 1.33
CA GLU A 60 13.19 -15.66 2.54
C GLU A 60 13.62 -16.69 3.59
N TYR A 61 12.85 -17.76 3.74
CA TYR A 61 13.22 -18.89 4.55
C TYR A 61 14.57 -19.49 4.09
N ALA A 62 14.79 -19.63 2.80
CA ALA A 62 16.07 -20.05 2.23
C ALA A 62 17.18 -19.00 2.49
N SER A 63 16.86 -17.72 2.43
CA SER A 63 17.76 -16.61 2.72
C SER A 63 18.14 -16.56 4.22
N MET A 64 17.19 -16.70 5.13
CA MET A 64 17.43 -16.81 6.55
C MET A 64 18.34 -18.02 6.88
N LYS A 65 18.14 -19.13 6.17
CA LYS A 65 18.98 -20.31 6.30
C LYS A 65 20.44 -20.03 5.89
N ASN A 66 20.64 -19.24 4.85
CA ASN A 66 21.99 -18.92 4.35
C ASN A 66 22.70 -17.86 5.18
N ASN A 67 21.98 -16.99 5.87
CA ASN A 67 22.54 -15.87 6.65
C ASN A 67 22.74 -16.15 8.16
N GLY A 68 22.66 -17.41 8.55
CA GLY A 68 22.87 -17.77 9.95
C GLY A 68 21.71 -17.45 10.90
N SER A 69 20.68 -16.77 10.46
CA SER A 69 19.42 -16.54 11.22
C SER A 69 18.48 -17.72 11.04
N LYS A 70 18.76 -18.77 11.61
CA LYS A 70 18.50 -20.12 11.20
C LYS A 70 17.21 -20.66 11.78
N CYS A 71 16.19 -20.70 10.98
CA CYS A 71 15.04 -21.57 11.17
C CYS A 71 14.98 -22.64 10.08
N PRO A 72 15.88 -23.63 10.04
CA PRO A 72 15.74 -24.69 9.09
C PRO A 72 14.65 -25.63 9.55
N ILE A 73 13.56 -25.70 8.80
CA ILE A 73 12.62 -26.79 8.90
C ILE A 73 13.08 -27.85 7.91
N THR A 74 13.44 -29.00 8.40
CA THR A 74 13.54 -30.18 7.57
C THR A 74 12.20 -30.87 7.60
N SER A 75 11.57 -30.98 6.42
CA SER A 75 10.44 -31.87 6.11
C SER A 75 9.65 -32.39 7.31
N GLY A 76 8.79 -31.56 7.89
CA GLY A 76 7.77 -31.96 8.83
C GLY A 76 8.19 -32.25 10.27
N THR A 77 9.45 -32.18 10.59
CA THR A 77 9.97 -32.57 11.93
C THR A 77 10.45 -31.43 12.82
N GLY A 78 10.20 -30.17 12.43
CA GLY A 78 10.59 -29.01 13.27
C GLY A 78 11.99 -28.48 12.97
N LEU A 79 12.46 -27.61 13.83
CA LEU A 79 13.72 -26.89 13.70
C LEU A 79 14.94 -27.79 13.86
N THR A 80 15.81 -27.86 12.87
CA THR A 80 16.98 -28.73 12.96
C THR A 80 18.31 -28.02 13.21
N ASN A 81 18.47 -26.73 13.00
CA ASN A 81 19.79 -26.10 13.06
C ASN A 81 19.84 -24.76 13.80
N ASN A 82 18.83 -24.40 14.58
CA ASN A 82 18.95 -23.25 15.44
C ASN A 82 18.63 -23.65 16.89
N PRO A 83 19.64 -24.00 17.66
CA PRO A 83 19.43 -24.31 19.07
C PRO A 83 18.85 -23.05 19.73
N GLY A 84 17.65 -23.14 20.23
CA GLY A 84 16.98 -22.07 20.96
C GLY A 84 15.78 -21.45 20.30
N LEU A 85 15.47 -21.74 19.00
CA LEU A 85 14.20 -21.31 18.38
C LEU A 85 13.23 -22.47 18.24
N SER A 86 12.01 -22.26 18.69
CA SER A 86 10.89 -23.20 18.50
C SER A 86 10.27 -23.02 17.11
N GLY A 87 9.41 -23.97 16.69
CA GLY A 87 8.61 -23.80 15.47
C GLY A 87 7.73 -22.56 15.51
N GLN A 88 7.29 -22.17 16.70
CA GLN A 88 6.51 -20.94 16.90
C GLN A 88 7.36 -19.68 16.69
N ASP A 89 8.59 -19.67 17.18
CA ASP A 89 9.52 -18.55 16.97
C ASP A 89 9.84 -18.36 15.48
N CYS A 90 9.93 -19.44 14.73
CA CYS A 90 10.13 -19.36 13.28
C CYS A 90 8.95 -18.76 12.55
N LYS A 91 7.72 -19.14 12.91
CA LYS A 91 6.51 -18.52 12.36
C LYS A 91 6.50 -17.02 12.63
N TRP A 92 6.88 -16.63 13.82
CA TRP A 92 6.94 -15.22 14.18
C TRP A 92 8.04 -14.48 13.41
N LEU A 93 9.19 -15.10 13.19
CA LEU A 93 10.30 -14.47 12.45
C LEU A 93 10.01 -14.33 10.96
N GLN A 94 9.23 -15.21 10.38
CA GLN A 94 9.06 -15.30 8.94
C GLN A 94 8.39 -14.05 8.36
N ASN A 95 7.19 -13.73 8.75
CA ASN A 95 6.48 -12.55 8.23
C ASN A 95 5.99 -11.61 9.34
N SER A 96 5.63 -12.12 10.50
CA SER A 96 5.12 -11.27 11.59
C SER A 96 6.17 -10.30 12.13
N LYS A 97 7.44 -10.68 12.21
CA LYS A 97 8.51 -9.78 12.65
C LYS A 97 8.73 -8.63 11.68
N ALA A 98 8.81 -8.92 10.39
CA ALA A 98 8.94 -7.90 9.34
C ALA A 98 7.74 -6.96 9.36
N TRP A 99 6.54 -7.52 9.33
CA TRP A 99 5.30 -6.77 9.38
C TRP A 99 5.19 -5.89 10.63
N SER A 100 5.48 -6.44 11.81
CA SER A 100 5.45 -5.66 13.06
C SER A 100 6.45 -4.50 13.06
N ARG A 101 7.61 -4.69 12.45
CA ARG A 101 8.60 -3.62 12.29
C ARG A 101 8.12 -2.52 11.36
N ILE A 102 7.53 -2.87 10.22
CA ILE A 102 6.91 -1.93 9.28
C ILE A 102 5.83 -1.13 10.00
N MET A 103 4.91 -1.81 10.71
CA MET A 103 3.82 -1.13 11.43
C MET A 103 4.30 -0.14 12.47
N ARG A 104 5.30 -0.50 13.27
CA ARG A 104 5.88 0.44 14.24
C ARG A 104 6.51 1.67 13.58
N THR A 105 7.14 1.47 12.42
CA THR A 105 7.76 2.58 11.69
C THR A 105 6.69 3.48 11.06
N ILE A 106 5.68 2.91 10.42
CA ILE A 106 4.54 3.67 9.89
C ILE A 106 3.85 4.45 11.02
N GLN A 107 3.62 3.82 12.17
CA GLN A 107 3.05 4.48 13.34
C GLN A 107 3.88 5.68 13.78
N SER A 108 5.22 5.57 13.77
CA SER A 108 6.11 6.69 14.10
C SER A 108 6.08 7.84 13.08
N GLN A 109 5.76 7.53 11.83
CA GLN A 109 5.61 8.49 10.74
C GLN A 109 4.24 9.21 10.76
N LYS A 110 3.26 8.66 11.49
CA LYS A 110 1.92 9.21 11.71
C LYS A 110 1.20 9.62 10.42
N PRO A 111 1.05 8.73 9.43
CA PRO A 111 0.25 9.06 8.26
C PRO A 111 -1.23 9.17 8.63
N ASN A 112 -1.98 9.95 7.87
CA ASN A 112 -3.44 10.02 8.00
C ASN A 112 -4.10 8.71 7.55
N LEU A 113 -3.59 8.11 6.47
CA LEU A 113 -4.11 6.89 5.87
C LEU A 113 -3.01 5.84 5.70
N LEU A 114 -3.38 4.57 5.82
CA LEU A 114 -2.57 3.44 5.37
C LEU A 114 -3.39 2.62 4.35
N PHE A 115 -2.93 2.57 3.11
CA PHE A 115 -3.45 1.65 2.10
C PHE A 115 -2.67 0.34 2.17
N PHE A 116 -3.40 -0.75 2.34
CA PHE A 116 -2.79 -2.07 2.34
C PHE A 116 -3.16 -2.80 1.04
N ASN A 117 -2.17 -2.99 0.16
CA ASN A 117 -2.37 -3.39 -1.24
C ASN A 117 -2.58 -4.89 -1.44
N GLY A 118 -3.40 -5.53 -0.59
CA GLY A 118 -3.77 -6.93 -0.71
C GLY A 118 -2.75 -7.92 -0.13
N ASP A 119 -3.12 -9.19 -0.15
CA ASP A 119 -2.36 -10.30 0.42
C ASP A 119 -2.01 -10.08 1.89
N MET A 120 -3.01 -9.66 2.68
CA MET A 120 -2.92 -9.48 4.13
C MET A 120 -2.75 -10.80 4.84
N ILE A 121 -3.43 -11.82 4.31
CA ILE A 121 -3.52 -13.17 4.86
C ILE A 121 -2.87 -14.17 3.89
N MET A 122 -2.51 -15.33 4.42
CA MET A 122 -2.07 -16.45 3.59
C MET A 122 -3.22 -16.99 2.73
N GLY A 123 -4.44 -16.92 3.23
CA GLY A 123 -5.67 -17.20 2.49
C GLY A 123 -5.64 -18.48 1.65
N TYR A 124 -6.11 -18.37 0.41
CA TYR A 124 -6.17 -19.43 -0.59
C TYR A 124 -7.06 -20.63 -0.24
N GLY A 125 -7.81 -20.57 0.87
CA GLY A 125 -8.87 -21.51 1.15
C GLY A 125 -10.15 -21.15 0.40
N LYS A 126 -11.21 -21.95 0.59
CA LYS A 126 -12.56 -21.62 0.18
C LYS A 126 -13.39 -21.37 1.43
N ALA A 127 -13.75 -20.13 1.68
CA ALA A 127 -14.71 -19.79 2.72
C ALA A 127 -16.10 -20.33 2.33
N GLY A 128 -16.92 -20.67 3.30
CA GLY A 128 -18.25 -21.21 3.02
C GLY A 128 -18.61 -22.32 3.98
N VAL A 129 -19.21 -23.39 3.46
CA VAL A 129 -19.61 -24.54 4.30
C VAL A 129 -18.34 -25.24 4.81
N PRO A 130 -18.27 -25.59 6.11
CA PRO A 130 -17.16 -26.37 6.64
C PRO A 130 -16.99 -27.67 5.86
N VAL A 131 -15.75 -27.93 5.44
CA VAL A 131 -15.40 -29.11 4.66
C VAL A 131 -14.27 -29.88 5.34
N THR A 132 -14.32 -31.19 5.27
CA THR A 132 -13.21 -32.03 5.76
C THR A 132 -12.08 -32.03 4.74
N ARG A 133 -10.86 -31.68 5.16
CA ARG A 133 -9.68 -31.96 4.34
C ARG A 133 -9.38 -33.45 4.38
N THR A 134 -9.43 -34.11 3.26
CA THR A 134 -8.83 -35.44 3.17
C THR A 134 -7.29 -35.29 3.14
N SER A 135 -6.60 -36.19 3.81
CA SER A 135 -5.13 -36.22 3.87
C SER A 135 -4.44 -36.29 2.49
N THR A 136 -5.20 -36.57 1.46
CA THR A 136 -4.75 -36.67 0.06
C THR A 136 -4.99 -35.39 -0.75
N GLY A 137 -5.65 -34.39 -0.21
CA GLY A 137 -5.92 -33.13 -0.92
C GLY A 137 -6.86 -33.21 -2.12
N ALA A 138 -7.48 -34.37 -2.36
CA ALA A 138 -8.15 -34.65 -3.63
C ALA A 138 -9.61 -34.23 -3.71
N SER A 139 -10.32 -34.10 -2.60
CA SER A 139 -11.72 -33.59 -2.61
C SER A 139 -12.17 -33.13 -1.24
N GLU A 140 -12.89 -32.05 -1.19
CA GLU A 140 -13.59 -31.58 0.00
C GLU A 140 -14.99 -32.20 0.03
N ALA A 141 -15.27 -32.95 1.08
CA ALA A 141 -16.64 -33.43 1.35
C ALA A 141 -17.33 -32.40 2.25
N VAL A 142 -18.50 -31.92 1.83
CA VAL A 142 -19.36 -31.10 2.67
C VAL A 142 -19.98 -32.01 3.71
N LEU A 143 -19.81 -31.68 4.99
CA LEU A 143 -20.36 -32.46 6.10
C LEU A 143 -21.72 -31.91 6.50
N ASN A 144 -22.72 -32.77 6.60
CA ASN A 144 -24.03 -32.39 7.10
C ASN A 144 -24.04 -32.13 8.62
N THR A 145 -23.17 -32.84 9.36
CA THR A 145 -22.97 -32.71 10.80
C THR A 145 -21.50 -32.80 11.12
N PRO A 146 -20.72 -31.71 10.94
CA PRO A 146 -19.29 -31.75 11.15
C PRO A 146 -18.94 -31.92 12.62
N ALA A 147 -17.90 -32.69 12.94
CA ALA A 147 -17.29 -32.67 14.25
C ALA A 147 -16.66 -31.28 14.53
N ILE A 148 -16.53 -30.91 15.80
CA ILE A 148 -15.90 -29.63 16.18
C ILE A 148 -14.51 -29.50 15.56
N SER A 149 -13.72 -30.58 15.54
CA SER A 149 -12.40 -30.61 14.90
C SER A 149 -12.44 -30.23 13.42
N ASP A 150 -13.47 -30.69 12.69
CA ASP A 150 -13.60 -30.40 11.25
C ASP A 150 -13.95 -28.92 11.02
N VAL A 151 -14.78 -28.34 11.88
CA VAL A 151 -15.13 -26.92 11.84
C VAL A 151 -13.88 -26.06 12.10
N VAL A 152 -13.14 -26.36 13.16
CA VAL A 152 -11.95 -25.58 13.58
C VAL A 152 -10.82 -25.64 12.54
N THR A 153 -10.69 -26.76 11.82
CA THR A 153 -9.68 -26.93 10.79
C THR A 153 -10.16 -26.60 9.39
N SER A 154 -11.42 -26.16 9.24
CA SER A 154 -11.98 -25.77 7.94
C SER A 154 -11.31 -24.51 7.38
N ASP A 155 -11.33 -24.38 6.07
CA ASP A 155 -10.81 -23.19 5.40
C ASP A 155 -11.54 -21.91 5.83
N LEU A 156 -12.84 -21.99 6.09
CA LEU A 156 -13.63 -20.89 6.62
C LEU A 156 -13.01 -20.37 7.92
N MET A 157 -12.82 -21.23 8.90
CA MET A 157 -12.29 -20.82 10.20
C MET A 157 -10.86 -20.32 10.10
N GLN A 158 -10.02 -20.97 9.27
CA GLN A 158 -8.65 -20.51 9.05
C GLN A 158 -8.60 -19.13 8.42
N ILE A 159 -9.42 -18.84 7.40
CA ILE A 159 -9.50 -17.53 6.77
C ILE A 159 -9.94 -16.46 7.78
N TYR A 160 -10.99 -16.73 8.57
CA TYR A 160 -11.48 -15.79 9.58
C TYR A 160 -10.44 -15.53 10.69
N GLN A 161 -9.71 -16.56 11.12
CA GLN A 161 -8.63 -16.43 12.11
C GLN A 161 -7.49 -15.57 11.56
N GLN A 162 -7.10 -15.76 10.31
CA GLN A 162 -6.05 -14.97 9.67
C GLN A 162 -6.44 -13.50 9.54
N TYR A 163 -7.69 -13.21 9.15
CA TYR A 163 -8.22 -11.84 9.15
C TYR A 163 -8.21 -11.22 10.56
N ALA A 164 -8.69 -11.94 11.55
CA ALA A 164 -8.69 -11.46 12.94
C ALA A 164 -7.28 -11.18 13.44
N PHE A 165 -6.32 -12.04 13.10
CA PHE A 165 -4.92 -11.85 13.43
C PHE A 165 -4.34 -10.60 12.77
N TRP A 166 -4.52 -10.44 11.46
CA TRP A 166 -4.05 -9.26 10.73
C TRP A 166 -4.67 -7.97 11.29
N ARG A 167 -5.99 -7.96 11.52
CA ARG A 167 -6.70 -6.82 12.14
C ARG A 167 -6.10 -6.43 13.48
N GLY A 168 -5.74 -7.42 14.30
CA GLY A 168 -5.06 -7.18 15.57
C GLY A 168 -3.71 -6.49 15.39
N THR A 169 -2.98 -6.78 14.32
CA THR A 169 -1.67 -6.14 14.07
C THR A 169 -1.76 -4.67 13.65
N VAL A 170 -2.87 -4.25 13.05
CA VAL A 170 -3.07 -2.86 12.61
C VAL A 170 -3.90 -2.02 13.60
N ALA A 171 -4.41 -2.62 14.67
CA ALA A 171 -5.26 -1.94 15.66
C ALA A 171 -4.57 -0.69 16.24
N ASN A 172 -3.30 -0.80 16.62
CA ASN A 172 -2.54 0.32 17.17
C ASN A 172 -2.42 1.52 16.21
N LEU A 173 -2.40 1.29 14.91
CA LEU A 173 -2.37 2.38 13.94
C LEU A 173 -3.67 3.19 14.00
N MET A 174 -4.80 2.49 14.04
CA MET A 174 -6.11 3.14 14.14
C MET A 174 -6.27 3.88 15.47
N GLU A 175 -5.81 3.31 16.58
CA GLU A 175 -5.84 3.99 17.88
C GLU A 175 -4.95 5.23 17.93
N THR A 176 -3.90 5.30 17.13
CA THR A 176 -2.95 6.42 17.10
C THR A 176 -3.20 7.43 15.98
N GLY A 177 -4.31 7.32 15.26
CA GLY A 177 -4.79 8.34 14.33
C GLY A 177 -4.56 8.03 12.86
N THR A 178 -4.22 6.78 12.50
CA THR A 178 -4.09 6.34 11.10
C THR A 178 -5.31 5.54 10.68
N TYR A 179 -6.04 5.98 9.66
CA TYR A 179 -7.14 5.20 9.10
C TYR A 179 -6.59 4.14 8.13
N VAL A 180 -6.97 2.87 8.36
CA VAL A 180 -6.51 1.74 7.53
C VAL A 180 -7.52 1.45 6.43
N VAL A 181 -7.05 1.49 5.18
CA VAL A 181 -7.83 1.24 3.96
C VAL A 181 -7.38 -0.09 3.36
N PRO A 182 -8.17 -1.16 3.49
CA PRO A 182 -7.80 -2.45 2.93
C PRO A 182 -8.10 -2.52 1.43
N VAL A 183 -7.19 -3.14 0.66
CA VAL A 183 -7.34 -3.45 -0.75
C VAL A 183 -7.39 -4.97 -0.89
N PRO A 184 -8.35 -5.59 -1.59
CA PRO A 184 -8.39 -7.04 -1.73
C PRO A 184 -7.25 -7.54 -2.64
N GLY A 185 -6.57 -8.61 -2.20
CA GLY A 185 -5.57 -9.32 -2.99
C GLY A 185 -6.08 -10.70 -3.43
N ASN A 186 -5.28 -11.39 -4.21
CA ASN A 186 -5.67 -12.71 -4.71
C ASN A 186 -5.68 -13.76 -3.58
N HIS A 187 -4.91 -13.61 -2.54
CA HIS A 187 -4.93 -14.48 -1.37
C HIS A 187 -6.24 -14.35 -0.56
N GLU A 188 -6.87 -13.20 -0.58
CA GLU A 188 -8.16 -12.96 0.03
C GLU A 188 -9.29 -13.63 -0.74
N VAL A 189 -9.29 -13.52 -2.08
CA VAL A 189 -10.47 -13.88 -2.89
C VAL A 189 -10.34 -15.19 -3.66
N GLN A 190 -9.12 -15.68 -3.93
CA GLN A 190 -8.90 -16.91 -4.68
C GLN A 190 -8.83 -18.14 -3.79
N CYS A 191 -9.15 -19.31 -4.38
CA CYS A 191 -8.98 -20.62 -3.77
C CYS A 191 -7.94 -21.44 -4.54
N LYS A 192 -6.85 -21.83 -3.87
CA LYS A 192 -5.75 -22.57 -4.50
C LYS A 192 -6.20 -23.90 -5.13
N ARG A 193 -7.08 -24.62 -4.43
CA ARG A 193 -7.64 -25.90 -4.90
C ARG A 193 -8.70 -25.71 -5.99
N CYS A 194 -9.28 -24.51 -6.11
CA CYS A 194 -10.25 -24.14 -7.14
C CYS A 194 -9.53 -23.57 -8.38
N SER A 195 -8.39 -24.13 -8.76
CA SER A 195 -7.55 -23.68 -9.89
C SER A 195 -7.05 -22.25 -9.76
N LYS A 196 -6.85 -21.77 -8.53
CA LYS A 196 -6.50 -20.37 -8.21
C LYS A 196 -7.47 -19.37 -8.81
N LYS A 197 -8.77 -19.66 -8.71
CA LYS A 197 -9.85 -18.79 -9.16
C LYS A 197 -10.52 -18.14 -7.97
N ALA A 198 -10.95 -16.90 -8.15
CA ALA A 198 -11.73 -16.18 -7.15
C ALA A 198 -13.06 -16.90 -6.90
N GLN A 199 -13.52 -16.86 -5.66
CA GLN A 199 -14.73 -17.52 -5.17
C GLN A 199 -15.63 -16.49 -4.51
N ILE A 200 -16.93 -16.58 -4.80
CA ILE A 200 -17.92 -15.68 -4.21
C ILE A 200 -17.96 -15.79 -2.68
N GLU A 201 -17.71 -16.99 -2.15
CA GLU A 201 -17.66 -17.21 -0.70
C GLU A 201 -16.48 -16.46 -0.06
N ASN A 202 -15.36 -16.33 -0.79
CA ASN A 202 -14.21 -15.57 -0.33
C ASN A 202 -14.44 -14.05 -0.42
N GLU A 203 -15.09 -13.56 -1.48
CA GLU A 203 -15.55 -12.17 -1.55
C GLU A 203 -16.52 -11.83 -0.40
N ASN A 204 -17.41 -12.76 -0.02
CA ASN A 204 -18.29 -12.59 1.14
C ASN A 204 -17.50 -12.59 2.44
N ALA A 205 -16.54 -13.51 2.61
CA ALA A 205 -15.66 -13.53 3.79
C ALA A 205 -14.85 -12.22 3.92
N TRP A 206 -14.43 -11.61 2.79
CA TRP A 206 -13.83 -10.28 2.78
C TRP A 206 -14.79 -9.24 3.36
N ARG A 207 -16.03 -9.16 2.87
CA ARG A 207 -17.02 -8.21 3.36
C ARG A 207 -17.31 -8.40 4.85
N ASP A 208 -17.43 -9.65 5.31
CA ASP A 208 -17.69 -9.98 6.70
C ASP A 208 -16.54 -9.56 7.63
N ASN A 209 -15.30 -9.62 7.16
CA ASN A 209 -14.13 -9.35 7.99
C ASN A 209 -13.51 -7.97 7.79
N MET A 210 -13.65 -7.35 6.61
CA MET A 210 -13.03 -6.08 6.26
C MET A 210 -14.03 -4.97 5.98
N GLY A 211 -15.31 -5.30 5.80
CA GLY A 211 -16.34 -4.34 5.43
C GLY A 211 -16.50 -3.16 6.39
N ASP A 212 -16.32 -3.38 7.68
CA ASP A 212 -16.36 -2.33 8.71
C ASP A 212 -15.14 -1.41 8.72
N LEU A 213 -14.04 -1.77 8.04
CA LEU A 213 -12.89 -0.90 7.81
C LEU A 213 -13.04 -0.05 6.54
N ILE A 214 -13.99 -0.42 5.67
CA ILE A 214 -14.16 0.25 4.38
C ILE A 214 -15.12 1.42 4.56
N LEU A 215 -14.52 2.60 4.73
CA LEU A 215 -15.17 3.89 4.85
C LEU A 215 -16.25 3.96 5.95
N ASP A 216 -15.86 3.54 7.13
CA ASP A 216 -16.57 3.97 8.34
C ASP A 216 -16.40 5.48 8.51
N THR A 217 -17.40 6.25 8.07
CA THR A 217 -17.36 7.70 8.07
C THR A 217 -17.19 8.30 9.47
N THR A 218 -17.68 7.61 10.49
CA THR A 218 -17.54 8.05 11.89
C THR A 218 -16.10 7.90 12.35
N ARG A 219 -15.52 6.73 12.16
CA ARG A 219 -14.10 6.46 12.47
C ARG A 219 -13.19 7.35 11.63
N PHE A 220 -13.45 7.46 10.33
CA PHE A 220 -12.68 8.31 9.43
C PHE A 220 -12.64 9.76 9.92
N THR A 221 -13.80 10.32 10.24
CA THR A 221 -13.92 11.69 10.75
C THR A 221 -13.22 11.86 12.09
N THR A 222 -13.32 10.87 12.97
CA THR A 222 -12.65 10.89 14.27
C THR A 222 -11.13 10.92 14.12
N LEU A 223 -10.58 10.14 13.19
CA LEU A 223 -9.13 10.01 13.00
C LEU A 223 -8.53 11.16 12.19
N LEU A 224 -9.20 11.61 11.13
CA LEU A 224 -8.68 12.61 10.22
C LEU A 224 -9.18 14.04 10.50
N GLY A 225 -10.20 14.22 11.32
CA GLY A 225 -10.84 15.51 11.56
C GLY A 225 -11.70 16.00 10.40
N THR A 226 -11.89 15.21 9.35
CA THR A 226 -12.73 15.51 8.19
C THR A 226 -13.40 14.23 7.70
N SER A 227 -14.62 14.34 7.17
CA SER A 227 -15.31 13.20 6.56
C SER A 227 -14.78 12.93 5.16
N PRO A 228 -14.79 11.66 4.72
CA PRO A 228 -14.53 11.35 3.31
C PRO A 228 -15.65 11.96 2.46
N GLN A 229 -15.28 12.46 1.29
CA GLN A 229 -16.21 13.09 0.36
C GLN A 229 -16.43 12.19 -0.84
N ASN A 230 -17.54 12.35 -1.53
CA ASN A 230 -17.90 11.63 -2.76
C ASN A 230 -17.85 10.10 -2.65
N TRP A 231 -17.92 9.55 -1.43
CA TRP A 231 -18.02 8.13 -1.21
C TRP A 231 -19.47 7.65 -1.26
N SER A 232 -19.69 6.51 -1.91
CA SER A 232 -20.99 5.86 -1.98
C SER A 232 -20.84 4.35 -2.16
N LEU A 233 -21.64 3.57 -1.45
CA LEU A 233 -21.74 2.11 -1.64
C LEU A 233 -22.31 1.73 -3.02
N THR A 234 -22.89 2.68 -3.75
CA THR A 234 -23.45 2.47 -5.09
C THR A 234 -22.53 2.95 -6.22
N ASN A 235 -21.45 3.66 -5.93
CA ASN A 235 -20.41 3.98 -6.90
C ASN A 235 -19.41 2.81 -6.97
N ILE A 236 -19.81 1.76 -7.62
CA ILE A 236 -19.07 0.51 -7.78
C ILE A 236 -19.08 0.07 -9.24
N PRO A 237 -18.11 -0.76 -9.67
CA PRO A 237 -18.15 -1.36 -10.99
C PRO A 237 -19.42 -2.16 -11.22
N THR A 238 -20.03 -2.01 -12.39
CA THR A 238 -21.26 -2.72 -12.74
C THR A 238 -20.97 -4.00 -13.51
N LEU A 239 -21.83 -5.01 -13.33
CA LEU A 239 -21.67 -6.30 -14.00
C LEU A 239 -21.57 -6.18 -15.53
N ALA A 240 -22.34 -5.28 -16.12
CA ALA A 240 -22.42 -5.15 -17.59
C ALA A 240 -21.24 -4.39 -18.20
N SER A 241 -20.63 -3.45 -17.47
CA SER A 241 -19.63 -2.54 -18.04
C SER A 241 -18.23 -3.11 -18.09
N ASP A 242 -17.86 -3.95 -17.12
CA ASP A 242 -16.49 -4.46 -16.97
C ASP A 242 -16.41 -5.99 -17.00
N GLY A 243 -17.45 -6.67 -17.50
CA GLY A 243 -17.49 -8.13 -17.61
C GLY A 243 -17.50 -8.86 -16.26
N LEU A 244 -17.93 -8.18 -15.20
CA LEU A 244 -17.96 -8.71 -13.84
C LEU A 244 -19.17 -9.65 -13.66
N THR A 245 -19.01 -10.64 -12.79
CA THR A 245 -20.05 -11.65 -12.52
C THR A 245 -20.61 -11.57 -11.10
N THR A 246 -19.97 -10.80 -10.22
CA THR A 246 -20.36 -10.61 -8.83
C THR A 246 -20.42 -9.14 -8.44
N ASP A 247 -21.22 -8.86 -7.41
CA ASP A 247 -21.29 -7.54 -6.79
C ASP A 247 -19.92 -7.12 -6.23
N GLN A 248 -19.46 -5.92 -6.57
CA GLN A 248 -18.17 -5.37 -6.15
C GLN A 248 -18.27 -4.39 -4.98
N THR A 249 -19.43 -4.33 -4.29
CA THR A 249 -19.58 -3.52 -3.06
C THR A 249 -18.51 -3.90 -2.05
N GLN A 250 -17.79 -2.90 -1.52
CA GLN A 250 -16.66 -3.05 -0.59
C GLN A 250 -15.43 -3.80 -1.14
N LEU A 251 -15.41 -4.12 -2.42
CA LEU A 251 -14.26 -4.70 -3.13
C LEU A 251 -13.60 -3.65 -4.05
N SER A 252 -14.43 -2.81 -4.69
CA SER A 252 -13.97 -1.65 -5.46
C SER A 252 -14.79 -0.44 -5.07
N TYR A 253 -14.12 0.67 -4.75
CA TYR A 253 -14.75 1.88 -4.25
C TYR A 253 -13.82 3.09 -4.37
N SER A 254 -14.37 4.30 -4.26
CA SER A 254 -13.58 5.53 -4.28
C SER A 254 -14.06 6.54 -3.25
N PHE A 255 -13.21 7.50 -2.92
CA PHE A 255 -13.50 8.61 -2.02
C PHE A 255 -12.50 9.75 -2.17
N ASP A 256 -12.87 10.94 -1.69
CA ASP A 256 -12.01 12.11 -1.70
C ASP A 256 -11.59 12.53 -0.29
N VAL A 257 -10.38 13.04 -0.18
CA VAL A 257 -9.89 13.79 0.99
C VAL A 257 -9.31 15.11 0.49
N GLY A 258 -10.04 16.19 0.69
CA GLY A 258 -9.70 17.48 0.09
C GLY A 258 -9.65 17.39 -1.44
N ALA A 259 -8.52 17.78 -2.02
CA ALA A 259 -8.31 17.72 -3.48
C ALA A 259 -7.62 16.42 -3.96
N SER A 260 -7.58 15.41 -3.11
CA SER A 260 -7.01 14.09 -3.44
C SER A 260 -8.11 13.07 -3.58
N HIS A 261 -8.12 12.36 -4.70
CA HIS A 261 -9.04 11.26 -5.00
C HIS A 261 -8.34 9.92 -4.85
N PHE A 262 -8.98 8.99 -4.16
CA PHE A 262 -8.48 7.66 -3.85
C PHE A 262 -9.44 6.60 -4.38
N VAL A 263 -8.90 5.66 -5.13
CA VAL A 263 -9.66 4.56 -5.72
C VAL A 263 -9.06 3.23 -5.29
N VAL A 264 -9.87 2.33 -4.81
CA VAL A 264 -9.51 0.93 -4.56
C VAL A 264 -10.20 0.07 -5.63
N ILE A 265 -9.44 -0.82 -6.26
CA ILE A 265 -9.97 -1.78 -7.24
C ILE A 265 -9.64 -3.22 -6.84
N ASN A 266 -10.63 -4.09 -6.97
CA ASN A 266 -10.41 -5.54 -6.95
C ASN A 266 -9.84 -5.98 -8.30
N THR A 267 -8.63 -6.54 -8.29
CA THR A 267 -7.96 -7.02 -9.50
C THR A 267 -8.22 -8.51 -9.77
N ASP A 268 -8.96 -9.19 -8.90
CA ASP A 268 -9.31 -10.60 -9.03
C ASP A 268 -10.79 -10.85 -8.73
N PRO A 269 -11.72 -10.21 -9.46
CA PRO A 269 -13.14 -10.44 -9.26
C PRO A 269 -13.54 -11.85 -9.73
N VAL A 270 -14.56 -12.42 -9.11
CA VAL A 270 -15.07 -13.76 -9.49
C VAL A 270 -15.45 -13.80 -10.96
N GLY A 271 -14.93 -14.81 -11.66
CA GLY A 271 -15.17 -15.02 -13.09
C GLY A 271 -14.26 -14.21 -14.01
N ASN A 272 -13.45 -13.29 -13.47
CA ASN A 272 -12.58 -12.43 -14.26
C ASN A 272 -11.27 -12.11 -13.52
N ASP A 273 -10.58 -13.14 -13.05
CA ASP A 273 -9.31 -12.99 -12.32
C ASP A 273 -8.27 -12.24 -13.15
N THR A 274 -7.46 -11.42 -12.49
CA THR A 274 -6.42 -10.59 -13.08
C THR A 274 -7.00 -9.58 -14.08
N HIS A 275 -8.04 -8.87 -13.64
CA HIS A 275 -8.77 -7.88 -14.42
C HIS A 275 -9.02 -6.60 -13.62
N ALA A 276 -8.87 -5.45 -14.25
CA ALA A 276 -9.22 -4.16 -13.66
C ALA A 276 -10.57 -3.66 -14.21
N PRO A 277 -11.44 -3.06 -13.37
CA PRO A 277 -12.73 -2.50 -13.80
C PRO A 277 -12.53 -1.16 -14.55
N THR A 278 -11.99 -1.22 -15.76
CA THR A 278 -11.48 -0.09 -16.53
C THR A 278 -12.56 0.93 -16.91
N ASN A 279 -13.76 0.46 -17.28
CA ASN A 279 -14.84 1.37 -17.70
C ASN A 279 -15.38 2.17 -16.51
N TRP A 280 -15.61 1.50 -15.38
CA TRP A 280 -15.99 2.16 -14.14
C TRP A 280 -14.93 3.15 -13.69
N LEU A 281 -13.65 2.74 -13.67
CA LEU A 281 -12.55 3.60 -13.29
C LEU A 281 -12.49 4.86 -14.15
N SER A 282 -12.64 4.74 -15.46
CA SER A 282 -12.64 5.90 -16.37
C SER A 282 -13.77 6.89 -16.06
N ALA A 283 -14.96 6.38 -15.74
CA ALA A 283 -16.09 7.21 -15.36
C ALA A 283 -15.87 7.89 -14.00
N ASP A 284 -15.37 7.13 -13.01
CA ASP A 284 -15.10 7.59 -11.66
C ASP A 284 -14.03 8.70 -11.65
N LEU A 285 -12.90 8.49 -12.33
CA LEU A 285 -11.85 9.51 -12.43
C LEU A 285 -12.31 10.79 -13.15
N THR A 286 -13.15 10.65 -14.18
CA THR A 286 -13.76 11.82 -14.86
C THR A 286 -14.68 12.59 -13.90
N ALA A 287 -15.48 11.88 -13.11
CA ALA A 287 -16.33 12.50 -12.09
C ALA A 287 -15.48 13.19 -11.00
N ALA A 288 -14.42 12.56 -10.54
CA ALA A 288 -13.51 13.13 -9.55
C ALA A 288 -12.89 14.46 -10.01
N GLU A 289 -12.41 14.52 -11.24
CA GLU A 289 -11.91 15.77 -11.83
C GLU A 289 -12.98 16.86 -11.88
N SER A 290 -14.23 16.49 -12.19
CA SER A 290 -15.37 17.44 -12.20
C SER A 290 -15.71 17.96 -10.81
N HIS A 291 -15.44 17.19 -9.75
CA HIS A 291 -15.59 17.58 -8.37
C HIS A 291 -14.39 18.37 -7.82
N GLY A 292 -13.34 18.55 -8.63
CA GLY A 292 -12.17 19.34 -8.27
C GLY A 292 -10.96 18.56 -7.75
N ALA A 293 -10.94 17.23 -7.90
CA ALA A 293 -9.76 16.43 -7.64
C ALA A 293 -8.57 16.94 -8.48
N LYS A 294 -7.42 17.09 -7.82
CA LYS A 294 -6.17 17.55 -8.44
C LYS A 294 -5.12 16.47 -8.46
N ARG A 295 -5.29 15.44 -7.63
CA ARG A 295 -4.37 14.32 -7.48
C ARG A 295 -5.17 13.05 -7.36
N ILE A 296 -4.77 12.04 -8.08
CA ILE A 296 -5.50 10.79 -8.21
C ILE A 296 -4.57 9.63 -7.90
N TYR A 297 -5.00 8.78 -6.98
CA TYR A 297 -4.28 7.59 -6.54
C TYR A 297 -5.18 6.38 -6.68
N VAL A 298 -4.71 5.39 -7.43
CA VAL A 298 -5.42 4.13 -7.66
C VAL A 298 -4.65 3.00 -6.98
N PHE A 299 -5.33 2.19 -6.21
CA PHE A 299 -4.78 1.06 -5.47
C PHE A 299 -5.44 -0.23 -5.94
N GLY A 300 -4.64 -1.16 -6.39
CA GLY A 300 -5.04 -2.51 -6.70
C GLY A 300 -3.98 -3.49 -6.21
N HIS A 301 -4.27 -4.78 -6.22
CA HIS A 301 -3.29 -5.74 -5.76
C HIS A 301 -2.29 -6.09 -6.86
N LYS A 302 -2.76 -6.49 -8.04
CA LYS A 302 -1.87 -6.89 -9.14
C LYS A 302 -1.34 -5.70 -9.92
N PRO A 303 -0.04 -5.68 -10.26
CA PRO A 303 0.52 -4.64 -11.12
C PRO A 303 -0.07 -4.68 -12.53
N ALA A 304 -0.13 -3.53 -13.20
CA ALA A 304 -0.52 -3.45 -14.60
C ALA A 304 0.54 -4.13 -15.49
N PHE A 305 1.80 -3.79 -15.23
CA PHE A 305 2.97 -4.31 -15.97
C PHE A 305 3.88 -5.08 -15.03
N PHE A 306 4.34 -6.23 -15.51
CA PHE A 306 5.29 -7.06 -14.79
C PHE A 306 6.69 -6.43 -14.79
N TYR A 307 7.31 -6.37 -13.62
CA TYR A 307 8.72 -6.01 -13.53
C TYR A 307 9.56 -7.27 -13.71
N ASN A 308 10.30 -7.34 -14.83
CA ASN A 308 11.12 -8.51 -15.15
C ASN A 308 12.37 -8.55 -14.27
N TYR A 309 12.27 -9.26 -13.15
CA TYR A 309 13.40 -9.55 -12.28
C TYR A 309 14.01 -10.91 -12.59
N THR A 310 15.32 -11.04 -12.38
CA THR A 310 16.04 -12.28 -12.70
C THR A 310 15.67 -13.40 -11.73
N GLY A 311 15.28 -14.55 -12.25
CA GLY A 311 15.09 -15.78 -11.47
C GLY A 311 13.66 -16.30 -11.38
N SER A 312 12.65 -15.56 -11.80
CA SER A 312 11.30 -16.07 -11.91
C SER A 312 10.84 -16.14 -13.36
N ALA A 313 10.17 -17.22 -13.71
CA ALA A 313 9.37 -17.27 -14.92
C ALA A 313 8.00 -16.67 -14.57
N PRO A 314 7.63 -15.48 -15.07
CA PRO A 314 6.33 -14.88 -14.76
C PRO A 314 5.21 -15.80 -15.26
N SER A 315 4.18 -15.96 -14.46
CA SER A 315 2.93 -16.60 -14.88
C SER A 315 2.00 -15.59 -15.52
N ALA A 316 1.01 -16.06 -16.28
CA ALA A 316 -0.03 -15.16 -16.79
C ALA A 316 -0.76 -14.40 -15.67
N ALA A 317 -0.80 -14.92 -14.44
CA ALA A 317 -1.47 -14.30 -13.31
C ALA A 317 -0.62 -13.25 -12.57
N SER A 318 0.65 -13.02 -12.97
CA SER A 318 1.55 -12.11 -12.26
C SER A 318 1.26 -10.64 -12.51
N SER A 319 0.65 -10.28 -13.65
CA SER A 319 0.23 -8.91 -13.94
C SER A 319 -0.96 -8.88 -14.90
N LEU A 320 -1.61 -7.72 -15.00
CA LEU A 320 -2.70 -7.53 -15.96
C LEU A 320 -2.20 -7.75 -17.39
N GLU A 321 -1.01 -7.24 -17.72
CA GLU A 321 -0.39 -7.35 -19.04
C GLU A 321 -0.15 -8.80 -19.46
N LEU A 322 0.40 -9.62 -18.56
CA LEU A 322 0.71 -11.03 -18.85
C LEU A 322 -0.55 -11.88 -19.02
N THR A 323 -1.65 -11.46 -18.41
CA THR A 323 -2.96 -12.10 -18.59
C THR A 323 -3.61 -11.65 -19.89
N ASN A 324 -3.67 -10.35 -20.14
CA ASN A 324 -4.27 -9.75 -21.33
C ASN A 324 -3.71 -8.35 -21.57
N SER A 325 -2.72 -8.26 -22.45
CA SER A 325 -2.02 -7.00 -22.75
C SER A 325 -2.95 -5.90 -23.29
N SER A 326 -3.99 -6.25 -24.05
CA SER A 326 -4.95 -5.27 -24.58
C SER A 326 -5.77 -4.62 -23.45
N LEU A 327 -6.26 -5.42 -22.50
CA LEU A 327 -6.99 -4.90 -21.34
C LEU A 327 -6.09 -4.11 -20.40
N ALA A 328 -4.85 -4.57 -20.19
CA ALA A 328 -3.87 -3.83 -19.40
C ALA A 328 -3.54 -2.47 -20.02
N ASN A 329 -3.37 -2.42 -21.34
CA ASN A 329 -3.16 -1.17 -22.07
C ASN A 329 -4.38 -0.23 -21.98
N ALA A 330 -5.60 -0.76 -22.09
CA ALA A 330 -6.81 0.03 -21.92
C ALA A 330 -6.89 0.63 -20.49
N PHE A 331 -6.63 -0.18 -19.46
CA PHE A 331 -6.53 0.29 -18.09
C PHE A 331 -5.46 1.37 -17.94
N TRP A 332 -4.26 1.14 -18.47
CA TRP A 332 -3.15 2.08 -18.35
C TRP A 332 -3.41 3.40 -19.09
N ASN A 333 -4.12 3.37 -20.22
CA ASN A 333 -4.53 4.58 -20.91
C ASN A 333 -5.48 5.44 -20.05
N VAL A 334 -6.33 4.82 -19.21
CA VAL A 334 -7.13 5.54 -18.22
C VAL A 334 -6.23 6.16 -17.15
N ILE A 335 -5.31 5.39 -16.57
CA ILE A 335 -4.35 5.86 -15.55
C ILE A 335 -3.57 7.08 -16.06
N THR A 336 -2.99 6.98 -17.25
CA THR A 336 -2.18 8.06 -17.84
C THR A 336 -2.98 9.29 -18.25
N LYS A 337 -4.19 9.10 -18.80
CA LYS A 337 -5.09 10.17 -19.17
C LYS A 337 -5.41 11.08 -17.99
N HIS A 338 -5.66 10.51 -16.83
CA HIS A 338 -6.01 11.22 -15.61
C HIS A 338 -4.80 11.54 -14.72
N LYS A 339 -3.57 11.29 -15.21
CA LYS A 339 -2.31 11.50 -14.47
C LYS A 339 -2.32 10.84 -13.08
N ALA A 340 -2.98 9.70 -12.98
CA ALA A 340 -3.07 8.96 -11.73
C ALA A 340 -1.76 8.24 -11.44
N THR A 341 -1.47 7.99 -10.15
CA THR A 341 -0.43 7.06 -9.72
C THR A 341 -1.09 5.75 -9.34
N TYR A 342 -0.60 4.64 -9.89
CA TYR A 342 -1.09 3.30 -9.58
C TYR A 342 -0.17 2.61 -8.57
N PHE A 343 -0.72 2.21 -7.43
CA PHE A 343 -0.04 1.45 -6.39
C PHE A 343 -0.49 0.00 -6.41
N ALA A 344 0.46 -0.92 -6.35
CA ALA A 344 0.21 -2.35 -6.38
C ALA A 344 1.05 -3.11 -5.33
N GLY A 345 0.68 -4.36 -5.08
CA GLY A 345 1.42 -5.38 -4.36
C GLY A 345 1.73 -6.56 -5.28
N HIS A 346 1.45 -7.77 -4.81
CA HIS A 346 1.50 -9.05 -5.52
C HIS A 346 2.92 -9.55 -5.83
N GLU A 347 3.72 -8.74 -6.47
CA GLU A 347 5.15 -8.96 -6.63
C GLU A 347 5.84 -8.58 -5.32
N HIS A 348 6.50 -9.54 -4.67
CA HIS A 348 7.13 -9.31 -3.35
C HIS A 348 8.45 -8.57 -3.49
N ILE A 349 8.38 -7.41 -4.10
CA ILE A 349 9.49 -6.51 -4.40
C ILE A 349 9.07 -5.06 -4.10
N TYR A 350 10.03 -4.17 -4.15
CA TYR A 350 9.82 -2.76 -4.35
C TYR A 350 10.25 -2.37 -5.77
N ASN A 351 9.36 -1.74 -6.51
CA ASN A 351 9.66 -1.23 -7.83
C ASN A 351 8.85 0.02 -8.16
N VAL A 352 9.47 0.98 -8.83
CA VAL A 352 8.82 2.18 -9.35
C VAL A 352 9.22 2.38 -10.79
N ASN A 353 8.24 2.41 -11.67
CA ASN A 353 8.45 2.69 -13.08
C ASN A 353 7.40 3.65 -13.62
N SER A 354 7.82 4.44 -14.61
CA SER A 354 6.91 5.26 -15.41
C SER A 354 6.68 4.58 -16.74
N TYR A 355 5.41 4.36 -17.09
CA TYR A 355 5.02 3.77 -18.36
C TYR A 355 4.21 4.74 -19.20
N HIS A 356 4.38 4.67 -20.51
CA HIS A 356 3.64 5.49 -21.46
C HIS A 356 2.27 4.88 -21.79
N SER A 357 1.35 5.74 -22.18
CA SER A 357 0.09 5.30 -22.79
C SER A 357 0.31 4.69 -24.17
N THR A 358 -0.59 3.82 -24.57
CA THR A 358 -0.58 3.16 -25.91
C THR A 358 -1.59 3.75 -26.87
N ASP A 359 -2.31 4.82 -26.47
CA ASP A 359 -3.34 5.52 -27.27
C ASP A 359 -2.77 6.55 -28.25
N GLY A 360 -1.46 6.66 -28.34
CA GLY A 360 -0.76 7.61 -29.20
C GLY A 360 -0.62 9.03 -28.64
N LEU A 361 -1.13 9.30 -27.42
CA LEU A 361 -1.02 10.62 -26.77
C LEU A 361 0.31 10.81 -26.04
N ASN A 362 1.10 9.75 -25.88
CA ASN A 362 2.39 9.75 -25.19
C ASN A 362 2.36 10.30 -23.76
N ASN A 363 1.21 10.16 -23.08
CA ASN A 363 1.10 10.44 -21.66
C ASN A 363 1.87 9.38 -20.86
N SER A 364 2.33 9.73 -19.68
CA SER A 364 2.97 8.76 -18.78
C SER A 364 2.44 8.87 -17.36
N ALA A 365 2.52 7.77 -16.63
CA ALA A 365 2.15 7.69 -15.22
C ALA A 365 3.05 6.70 -14.48
N TYR A 366 3.08 6.81 -13.16
CA TYR A 366 3.85 5.89 -12.31
C TYR A 366 3.03 4.68 -11.91
N GLN A 367 3.67 3.50 -12.04
CA GLN A 367 3.30 2.30 -11.31
C GLN A 367 4.29 2.11 -10.16
N VAL A 368 3.76 1.93 -8.95
CA VAL A 368 4.54 1.72 -7.73
C VAL A 368 4.17 0.37 -7.14
N VAL A 369 5.09 -0.59 -7.15
CA VAL A 369 4.92 -1.89 -6.52
C VAL A 369 5.56 -1.84 -5.14
N VAL A 370 4.78 -2.09 -4.10
CA VAL A 370 5.19 -2.12 -2.69
C VAL A 370 4.70 -3.41 -2.02
N GLY A 371 5.04 -4.55 -2.62
CA GLY A 371 4.62 -5.89 -2.20
C GLY A 371 5.56 -6.59 -1.22
N ALA A 372 6.51 -5.87 -0.61
CA ALA A 372 7.48 -6.46 0.32
C ALA A 372 7.12 -6.19 1.80
N GLY A 373 5.86 -6.38 2.18
CA GLY A 373 5.33 -6.09 3.51
C GLY A 373 5.53 -7.18 4.56
N GLY A 374 6.26 -8.23 4.24
CA GLY A 374 6.51 -9.35 5.16
C GLY A 374 6.50 -10.71 4.47
N SER A 375 5.89 -10.79 3.29
CA SER A 375 5.96 -11.98 2.44
C SER A 375 7.38 -12.28 1.98
N PRO A 376 7.64 -13.52 1.55
CA PRO A 376 8.92 -13.91 0.97
C PRO A 376 9.28 -13.06 -0.24
N PHE A 377 10.53 -12.65 -0.35
CA PHE A 377 11.02 -12.01 -1.56
C PHE A 377 10.91 -12.95 -2.76
N GLU A 378 10.38 -12.44 -3.86
CA GLU A 378 10.34 -13.20 -5.11
C GLU A 378 11.64 -13.07 -5.90
N ASP A 379 12.35 -11.97 -5.79
CA ASP A 379 13.66 -11.85 -6.41
C ASP A 379 14.75 -12.50 -5.56
N ALA A 380 15.25 -13.63 -6.03
CA ALA A 380 16.40 -14.32 -5.44
C ALA A 380 17.72 -13.67 -5.82
N ASN A 381 17.79 -13.02 -6.97
CA ASN A 381 18.98 -12.38 -7.52
C ASN A 381 18.70 -10.89 -7.67
N LYS A 382 19.64 -10.09 -7.25
CA LYS A 382 19.57 -8.66 -7.41
C LYS A 382 19.67 -8.34 -8.90
N THR A 383 18.64 -7.72 -9.44
CA THR A 383 18.67 -7.06 -10.74
C THR A 383 19.61 -5.86 -10.71
N GLY A 384 19.61 -4.98 -11.65
CA GLY A 384 20.42 -3.75 -11.61
C GLY A 384 20.06 -2.78 -10.48
N GLN A 385 18.92 -2.96 -9.77
CA GLN A 385 18.47 -2.17 -8.60
C GLN A 385 18.67 -2.95 -7.29
N ALA A 386 19.67 -3.62 -7.20
CA ALA A 386 20.06 -4.72 -6.36
C ALA A 386 19.80 -4.59 -4.85
N THR A 387 19.76 -3.39 -4.30
CA THR A 387 19.56 -3.17 -2.87
C THR A 387 18.11 -2.94 -2.49
N THR A 388 17.26 -2.58 -3.45
CA THR A 388 15.85 -2.28 -3.23
C THR A 388 14.95 -3.50 -3.45
N ASP A 389 15.30 -4.38 -4.37
CA ASP A 389 14.50 -5.56 -4.74
C ASP A 389 14.33 -6.54 -3.57
N ARG A 390 15.31 -6.63 -2.68
CA ARG A 390 15.30 -7.52 -1.51
C ARG A 390 15.16 -6.80 -0.18
N MET A 391 14.43 -5.73 -0.15
CA MET A 391 14.12 -4.98 1.06
C MET A 391 12.66 -5.17 1.43
N TYR A 392 12.37 -5.43 2.71
CA TYR A 392 11.06 -5.15 3.26
C TYR A 392 10.83 -3.66 3.15
N SER A 393 9.75 -3.26 2.52
CA SER A 393 9.58 -1.87 2.12
C SER A 393 8.15 -1.39 2.18
N TRP A 394 8.00 -0.09 2.30
CA TRP A 394 6.74 0.64 2.20
C TRP A 394 7.01 2.04 1.65
N ALA A 395 5.98 2.68 1.13
CA ALA A 395 6.06 4.06 0.69
C ALA A 395 5.22 4.97 1.59
N THR A 396 5.68 6.21 1.74
CA THR A 396 4.94 7.28 2.41
C THR A 396 4.84 8.47 1.47
N VAL A 397 3.62 8.88 1.17
CA VAL A 397 3.31 9.98 0.26
C VAL A 397 2.85 11.19 1.05
N LYS A 398 3.44 12.34 0.76
CA LYS A 398 3.10 13.64 1.35
C LYS A 398 2.52 14.53 0.27
N VAL A 399 1.33 15.03 0.52
CA VAL A 399 0.65 16.03 -0.29
C VAL A 399 0.82 17.38 0.38
N PHE A 400 1.38 18.34 -0.33
CA PHE A 400 1.65 19.68 0.17
C PHE A 400 0.57 20.67 -0.26
N GLN A 401 0.43 21.75 0.49
CA GLN A 401 -0.56 22.79 0.20
C GLN A 401 -0.34 23.43 -1.17
N SER A 402 0.91 23.59 -1.60
CA SER A 402 1.25 24.08 -2.96
C SER A 402 0.76 23.19 -4.08
N GLY A 403 0.45 21.95 -3.76
CA GLY A 403 0.12 20.95 -4.75
C GLY A 403 1.23 19.96 -5.07
N LYS A 404 2.42 20.18 -4.58
CA LYS A 404 3.50 19.22 -4.69
C LYS A 404 3.12 17.91 -4.02
N VAL A 405 3.49 16.79 -4.64
CA VAL A 405 3.37 15.45 -4.06
C VAL A 405 4.74 14.81 -4.01
N GLN A 406 5.14 14.33 -2.85
CA GLN A 406 6.41 13.66 -2.65
C GLN A 406 6.18 12.28 -2.07
N MET A 407 6.74 11.27 -2.71
CA MET A 407 6.79 9.90 -2.19
C MET A 407 8.20 9.60 -1.68
N ASP A 408 8.29 9.19 -0.43
CA ASP A 408 9.49 8.64 0.19
C ASP A 408 9.31 7.14 0.38
N THR A 409 10.22 6.33 -0.11
CA THR A 409 10.22 4.89 0.11
C THR A 409 11.23 4.50 1.16
N TRP A 410 10.84 3.61 2.04
CA TRP A 410 11.58 3.15 3.20
C TRP A 410 11.74 1.64 3.18
N GLY A 411 12.83 1.14 3.73
CA GLY A 411 13.03 -0.29 3.81
C GLY A 411 14.10 -0.70 4.80
N PHE A 412 14.19 -2.00 5.00
CA PHE A 412 15.24 -2.68 5.74
C PHE A 412 15.47 -4.07 5.14
N ASP A 413 16.67 -4.59 5.32
CA ASP A 413 17.08 -5.85 4.74
C ASP A 413 16.48 -7.09 5.43
N ASP A 414 16.71 -8.25 4.82
CA ASP A 414 16.26 -9.56 5.29
C ASP A 414 16.91 -10.01 6.60
N THR A 415 18.04 -9.43 7.01
CA THR A 415 18.64 -9.71 8.31
C THR A 415 17.85 -9.11 9.45
N MET A 416 17.02 -8.10 9.18
CA MET A 416 16.21 -7.35 10.16
C MET A 416 17.02 -6.69 11.29
N ASN A 417 18.34 -6.66 11.18
CA ASN A 417 19.22 -6.07 12.19
C ASN A 417 19.64 -4.65 11.82
N ASN A 418 19.68 -4.34 10.53
CA ASN A 418 20.07 -3.05 10.04
C ASN A 418 18.97 -1.99 10.26
N PRO A 419 19.31 -0.71 10.37
CA PRO A 419 18.32 0.35 10.51
C PRO A 419 17.39 0.43 9.31
N VAL A 420 16.20 1.00 9.53
CA VAL A 420 15.34 1.45 8.43
C VAL A 420 16.04 2.59 7.71
N VAL A 421 16.11 2.50 6.39
CA VAL A 421 16.71 3.51 5.53
C VAL A 421 15.70 4.06 4.54
N LYS A 422 15.89 5.29 4.12
CA LYS A 422 15.15 5.83 2.97
C LYS A 422 15.80 5.27 1.71
N LEU A 423 15.03 4.57 0.88
CA LEU A 423 15.50 3.96 -0.36
C LEU A 423 15.57 5.00 -1.47
N GLU A 424 14.49 5.76 -1.63
CA GLU A 424 14.44 6.87 -2.58
C GLU A 424 13.39 7.91 -2.21
N SER A 425 13.39 9.00 -2.97
CA SER A 425 12.42 10.08 -2.86
C SER A 425 12.10 10.58 -4.27
N ILE A 426 10.85 10.48 -4.67
CA ILE A 426 10.38 10.92 -5.98
C ILE A 426 9.22 11.91 -5.86
N GLN A 427 9.11 12.77 -6.86
CA GLN A 427 7.95 13.65 -6.99
C GLN A 427 6.93 12.97 -7.90
N LEU A 428 5.73 12.78 -7.38
CA LEU A 428 4.57 12.27 -8.14
C LEU A 428 3.84 13.42 -8.82
N PRO A 429 3.01 13.13 -9.85
CA PRO A 429 2.20 14.12 -10.56
C PRO A 429 1.28 14.93 -9.68
#